data_df210fc25d0da6a7709d2a53c09ca42e
#
_entry.id   df210fc25d0da6a7709d2a53c09ca42e
#
_cell.length_a   1.000
_cell.length_b   1.000
_cell.length_c   1.000
_cell.angle_alpha   90.00
_cell.angle_beta   90.00
_cell.angle_gamma   90.00
#
_symmetry.space_group_name_H-M   'P 1'
#
loop_
_entity.id
_entity.type
_entity.pdbx_description
1 polymer ?
#
loop_
_entity_poly.entity_id
_entity_poly.type
_entity_poly.pdbx_seq_one_letter_code
_entity_poly.pdbx_strand_id
1 'polypeptide(L)'
;VINHHLEQMAQAIFKSWFVDFEPFGGERPIDWHIVEFSSFLTLRTEKSNDPTIPLFSVTDTGIYPRGEKFNKNLSKADTKNKIARETDIVFGMSREILNWGIMRSPIGGVSSAYNVFAVDSGINSKYLESFIRAHSFYFKDLIRPATREGQGVDKGALMLKSIYLPPDNVLFDYYTIEDTLTAQIREKKAESARLATLRDTLLPHLMSGELSVANLGSAK
;
A
#
# COMPACT_ATOMS: atom_id res chain seq x y z
N VAL A 1 -7.44 -17.93 -2.41
CA VAL A 1 -8.41 -17.94 -1.29
C VAL A 1 -7.70 -17.62 0.02
N ILE A 2 -6.65 -18.36 0.44
CA ILE A 2 -5.96 -18.17 1.74
C ILE A 2 -5.36 -16.75 1.88
N ASN A 3 -4.69 -16.23 0.85
CA ASN A 3 -4.07 -14.90 0.89
C ASN A 3 -5.09 -13.78 1.12
N HIS A 4 -6.27 -13.88 0.53
CA HIS A 4 -7.35 -12.93 0.74
C HIS A 4 -7.86 -12.93 2.19
N HIS A 5 -7.98 -14.11 2.79
CA HIS A 5 -8.37 -14.22 4.21
C HIS A 5 -7.33 -13.61 5.16
N LEU A 6 -6.04 -13.80 4.91
CA LEU A 6 -4.99 -13.21 5.76
C LEU A 6 -4.93 -11.68 5.64
N GLU A 7 -5.13 -11.14 4.44
CA GLU A 7 -5.25 -9.69 4.23
C GLU A 7 -6.50 -9.12 4.93
N GLN A 8 -7.62 -9.83 4.86
CA GLN A 8 -8.83 -9.47 5.61
C GLN A 8 -8.62 -9.54 7.13
N MET A 9 -7.88 -10.54 7.62
CA MET A 9 -7.55 -10.64 9.07
C MET A 9 -6.71 -9.45 9.53
N ALA A 10 -5.69 -9.03 8.78
CA ALA A 10 -4.89 -7.86 9.11
C ALA A 10 -5.74 -6.59 9.20
N GLN A 11 -6.65 -6.40 8.23
CA GLN A 11 -7.59 -5.28 8.24
C GLN A 11 -8.60 -5.37 9.41
N ALA A 12 -9.07 -6.58 9.74
CA ALA A 12 -9.98 -6.80 10.84
C ALA A 12 -9.33 -6.49 12.20
N ILE A 13 -8.05 -6.89 12.39
CA ILE A 13 -7.30 -6.57 13.62
C ILE A 13 -7.09 -5.07 13.73
N PHE A 14 -6.70 -4.39 12.64
CA PHE A 14 -6.57 -2.93 12.68
C PHE A 14 -7.91 -2.27 13.05
N LYS A 15 -9.00 -2.71 12.43
CA LYS A 15 -10.33 -2.19 12.72
C LYS A 15 -10.72 -2.41 14.17
N SER A 16 -10.57 -3.63 14.70
CA SER A 16 -10.87 -3.96 16.10
C SER A 16 -10.10 -3.07 17.09
N TRP A 17 -8.80 -2.86 16.85
CA TRP A 17 -7.94 -2.12 17.77
C TRP A 17 -8.07 -0.59 17.66
N PHE A 18 -8.14 -0.06 16.43
CA PHE A 18 -7.96 1.37 16.15
C PHE A 18 -9.19 2.08 15.55
N VAL A 19 -10.26 1.34 15.32
CA VAL A 19 -11.54 1.91 14.86
C VAL A 19 -12.65 1.61 15.85
N ASP A 20 -12.79 0.33 16.24
CA ASP A 20 -13.82 -0.13 17.16
C ASP A 20 -13.35 -0.11 18.63
N PHE A 21 -12.03 -0.01 18.87
CA PHE A 21 -11.39 0.05 20.19
C PHE A 21 -11.77 -1.11 21.13
N GLU A 22 -12.07 -2.29 20.56
CA GLU A 22 -12.53 -3.46 21.32
C GLU A 22 -11.61 -3.87 22.47
N PRO A 23 -10.25 -3.94 22.30
CA PRO A 23 -9.34 -4.25 23.40
C PRO A 23 -9.34 -3.20 24.52
N PHE A 24 -9.89 -2.02 24.26
CA PHE A 24 -9.89 -0.86 25.15
C PHE A 24 -11.27 -0.53 25.68
N GLY A 25 -12.23 -1.46 25.57
CA GLY A 25 -13.61 -1.28 26.07
C GLY A 25 -14.57 -0.58 25.11
N GLY A 26 -14.22 -0.46 23.83
CA GLY A 26 -15.06 0.12 22.79
C GLY A 26 -14.97 1.65 22.66
N GLU A 27 -14.09 2.28 23.43
CA GLU A 27 -13.82 3.71 23.36
C GLU A 27 -12.34 4.00 23.22
N ARG A 28 -11.99 5.07 22.47
CA ARG A 28 -10.60 5.48 22.31
C ARG A 28 -10.02 5.90 23.66
N PRO A 29 -8.90 5.30 24.12
CA PRO A 29 -8.22 5.71 25.33
C PRO A 29 -7.82 7.18 25.31
N ILE A 30 -7.95 7.85 26.47
CA ILE A 30 -7.75 9.30 26.60
C ILE A 30 -6.28 9.72 26.43
N ASP A 31 -5.36 8.81 26.65
CA ASP A 31 -3.92 8.99 26.55
C ASP A 31 -3.40 8.90 25.10
N TRP A 32 -4.25 8.56 24.13
CA TRP A 32 -3.85 8.56 22.74
C TRP A 32 -3.76 9.97 22.17
N HIS A 33 -2.58 10.32 21.69
CA HIS A 33 -2.33 11.64 21.15
C HIS A 33 -3.02 11.84 19.79
N ILE A 34 -3.63 13.01 19.60
CA ILE A 34 -4.13 13.44 18.29
C ILE A 34 -3.05 14.30 17.65
N VAL A 35 -2.62 13.95 16.46
CA VAL A 35 -1.61 14.68 15.68
C VAL A 35 -2.16 15.05 14.31
N GLU A 36 -1.89 16.27 13.88
CA GLU A 36 -2.26 16.73 12.55
C GLU A 36 -1.24 16.25 11.50
N PHE A 37 -1.72 16.02 10.29
CA PHE A 37 -0.86 15.68 9.15
C PHE A 37 0.19 16.75 8.88
N SER A 38 -0.12 18.01 9.16
CA SER A 38 0.81 19.15 9.05
C SER A 38 2.05 19.00 9.93
N SER A 39 1.97 18.26 11.03
CA SER A 39 3.08 18.12 11.98
C SER A 39 4.10 17.05 11.58
N PHE A 40 3.73 16.09 10.69
CA PHE A 40 4.60 15.00 10.31
C PHE A 40 4.71 14.75 8.80
N LEU A 41 3.97 15.50 7.96
CA LEU A 41 4.11 15.44 6.51
C LEU A 41 4.85 16.65 5.97
N THR A 42 5.90 16.41 5.22
CA THR A 42 6.64 17.45 4.51
C THR A 42 6.54 17.25 3.00
N LEU A 43 6.07 18.27 2.27
CA LEU A 43 5.94 18.21 0.82
C LEU A 43 7.33 18.06 0.17
N ARG A 44 7.50 17.00 -0.61
CA ARG A 44 8.71 16.77 -1.40
C ARG A 44 8.54 17.35 -2.82
N THR A 45 9.43 18.23 -3.19
CA THR A 45 9.41 18.94 -4.49
C THR A 45 10.55 18.51 -5.43
N GLU A 46 11.42 17.63 -4.95
CA GLU A 46 12.56 17.10 -5.72
C GLU A 46 12.08 16.46 -7.03
N LYS A 47 12.78 16.74 -8.13
CA LYS A 47 12.49 16.21 -9.46
C LYS A 47 13.75 15.73 -10.13
N SER A 48 13.63 14.66 -10.92
CA SER A 48 14.71 14.14 -11.74
C SER A 48 14.19 13.68 -13.09
N ASN A 49 15.07 13.72 -14.09
CA ASN A 49 14.89 13.09 -15.39
C ASN A 49 15.89 11.94 -15.61
N ASP A 50 16.54 11.47 -14.53
CA ASP A 50 17.47 10.35 -14.59
C ASP A 50 16.73 9.07 -15.03
N PRO A 51 17.10 8.49 -16.19
CA PRO A 51 16.44 7.31 -16.74
C PRO A 51 16.71 6.02 -15.93
N THR A 52 17.68 6.04 -15.02
CA THR A 52 17.99 4.88 -14.16
C THR A 52 17.02 4.74 -12.99
N ILE A 53 16.27 5.81 -12.65
CA ILE A 53 15.30 5.78 -11.58
C ILE A 53 14.02 5.05 -12.05
N PRO A 54 13.62 3.95 -11.39
CA PRO A 54 12.42 3.22 -11.77
C PRO A 54 11.17 4.07 -11.62
N LEU A 55 10.26 3.98 -12.60
CA LEU A 55 9.03 4.76 -12.62
C LEU A 55 7.87 3.98 -11.98
N PHE A 56 7.05 4.70 -11.21
CA PHE A 56 5.89 4.15 -10.52
C PHE A 56 4.59 4.87 -10.91
N SER A 57 3.51 4.13 -10.80
CA SER A 57 2.13 4.65 -10.92
C SER A 57 1.39 4.45 -9.62
N VAL A 58 0.45 5.35 -9.32
CA VAL A 58 -0.38 5.32 -8.11
C VAL A 58 -1.81 5.02 -8.50
N THR A 59 -2.42 4.08 -7.80
CA THR A 59 -3.82 3.66 -7.95
C THR A 59 -4.53 3.72 -6.61
N ASP A 60 -5.80 3.35 -6.57
CA ASP A 60 -6.60 3.15 -5.36
C ASP A 60 -6.07 2.04 -4.43
N THR A 61 -5.33 1.08 -5.02
CA THR A 61 -4.77 -0.07 -4.29
C THR A 61 -3.31 0.12 -3.88
N GLY A 62 -2.65 1.22 -4.30
CA GLY A 62 -1.27 1.53 -3.90
C GLY A 62 -0.36 1.97 -5.04
N ILE A 63 0.95 1.85 -4.82
CA ILE A 63 2.03 2.23 -5.74
C ILE A 63 2.61 0.98 -6.40
N TYR A 64 2.74 1.01 -7.73
CA TYR A 64 3.23 -0.12 -8.52
C TYR A 64 4.26 0.33 -9.55
N PRO A 65 5.29 -0.49 -9.85
CA PRO A 65 6.20 -0.23 -10.96
C PRO A 65 5.44 -0.07 -12.28
N ARG A 66 5.82 0.91 -13.09
CA ARG A 66 5.27 1.06 -14.44
C ARG A 66 5.70 -0.13 -15.29
N GLY A 67 4.77 -0.70 -16.03
CA GLY A 67 4.99 -1.90 -16.82
C GLY A 67 4.31 -3.13 -16.24
N GLU A 68 4.10 -3.22 -14.93
CA GLU A 68 3.36 -4.35 -14.34
C GLU A 68 1.83 -4.27 -14.55
N LYS A 69 1.27 -3.05 -14.49
CA LYS A 69 -0.18 -2.81 -14.68
C LYS A 69 -0.53 -1.98 -15.92
N PHE A 70 0.42 -1.29 -16.52
CA PHE A 70 0.14 -0.34 -17.61
C PHE A 70 1.14 -0.51 -18.75
N ASN A 71 0.67 -1.00 -19.91
CA ASN A 71 1.47 -1.19 -21.13
C ASN A 71 1.75 0.10 -21.92
N LYS A 72 1.44 1.30 -21.41
CA LYS A 72 1.65 2.56 -22.11
C LYS A 72 2.67 3.43 -21.39
N ASN A 73 3.74 3.80 -22.08
CA ASN A 73 4.61 4.90 -21.69
C ASN A 73 3.84 6.22 -21.77
N LEU A 74 3.19 6.61 -20.66
CA LEU A 74 2.37 7.82 -20.55
C LEU A 74 3.16 9.09 -20.27
N SER A 75 4.49 9.01 -20.10
CA SER A 75 5.32 10.20 -19.89
C SER A 75 6.00 10.60 -21.20
N LYS A 76 5.73 11.84 -21.66
CA LYS A 76 6.57 12.50 -22.66
C LYS A 76 7.98 12.61 -22.09
N ALA A 77 8.99 12.38 -22.92
CA ALA A 77 10.41 12.32 -22.55
C ALA A 77 10.95 13.60 -21.86
N ASP A 78 10.24 14.71 -21.91
CA ASP A 78 10.70 16.03 -21.44
C ASP A 78 10.17 16.45 -20.05
N THR A 79 9.33 15.65 -19.39
CA THR A 79 8.82 16.01 -18.06
C THR A 79 9.61 15.35 -16.97
N LYS A 80 10.26 16.18 -16.12
CA LYS A 80 10.93 15.72 -14.90
C LYS A 80 9.93 15.04 -13.96
N ASN A 81 10.20 13.80 -13.59
CA ASN A 81 9.42 13.08 -12.61
C ASN A 81 9.72 13.60 -11.20
N LYS A 82 8.72 13.62 -10.31
CA LYS A 82 8.97 13.82 -8.88
C LYS A 82 9.61 12.58 -8.28
N ILE A 83 10.51 12.80 -7.34
CA ILE A 83 11.18 11.74 -6.61
C ILE A 83 10.35 11.40 -5.38
N ALA A 84 10.09 10.11 -5.19
CA ALA A 84 9.56 9.53 -3.96
C ALA A 84 10.59 8.56 -3.39
N ARG A 85 10.73 8.56 -2.07
CA ARG A 85 11.66 7.71 -1.32
C ARG A 85 10.88 6.71 -0.48
N GLU A 86 11.55 5.70 0.02
CA GLU A 86 10.94 4.74 0.93
C GLU A 86 10.22 5.46 2.08
N THR A 87 9.04 4.97 2.45
CA THR A 87 8.10 5.54 3.42
C THR A 87 7.37 6.81 3.01
N ASP A 88 7.74 7.48 1.91
CA ASP A 88 6.98 8.62 1.41
C ASP A 88 5.54 8.22 1.07
N ILE A 89 4.57 9.06 1.43
CA ILE A 89 3.20 8.92 0.96
C ILE A 89 3.00 9.69 -0.35
N VAL A 90 2.42 9.05 -1.34
CA VAL A 90 2.19 9.63 -2.67
C VAL A 90 0.70 9.62 -2.96
N PHE A 91 0.17 10.80 -3.27
CA PHE A 91 -1.20 10.96 -3.76
C PHE A 91 -1.18 11.18 -5.26
N GLY A 92 -1.87 10.31 -5.98
CA GLY A 92 -2.05 10.38 -7.42
C GLY A 92 -3.21 11.29 -7.83
N MET A 93 -3.49 11.29 -9.13
CA MET A 93 -4.66 11.99 -9.66
C MET A 93 -5.92 11.19 -9.29
N SER A 94 -6.85 11.84 -8.60
CA SER A 94 -8.06 11.23 -8.07
C SER A 94 -9.31 11.94 -8.62
N ARG A 95 -10.30 11.17 -9.06
CA ARG A 95 -11.58 11.71 -9.56
C ARG A 95 -12.74 11.33 -8.64
N GLU A 96 -12.95 10.05 -8.45
CA GLU A 96 -14.03 9.47 -7.62
C GLU A 96 -13.47 8.71 -6.43
N ILE A 97 -12.30 8.09 -6.64
CA ILE A 97 -11.59 7.30 -5.63
C ILE A 97 -10.23 7.95 -5.39
N LEU A 98 -9.83 8.02 -4.12
CA LEU A 98 -8.53 8.54 -3.73
C LEU A 98 -7.42 7.56 -4.15
N ASN A 99 -6.60 7.97 -5.11
CA ASN A 99 -5.42 7.24 -5.54
C ASN A 99 -4.23 7.65 -4.66
N TRP A 100 -3.70 6.72 -3.90
CA TRP A 100 -2.59 6.97 -2.99
C TRP A 100 -1.86 5.69 -2.61
N GLY A 101 -0.70 5.82 -2.01
CA GLY A 101 0.05 4.70 -1.44
C GLY A 101 1.31 5.15 -0.73
N ILE A 102 1.96 4.21 -0.05
CA ILE A 102 3.27 4.38 0.57
C ILE A 102 4.34 3.78 -0.34
N MET A 103 5.39 4.54 -0.61
CA MET A 103 6.53 4.06 -1.39
C MET A 103 7.29 2.99 -0.60
N ARG A 104 7.49 1.83 -1.24
CA ARG A 104 8.20 0.68 -0.65
C ARG A 104 9.60 0.48 -1.24
N SER A 105 9.90 1.17 -2.33
CA SER A 105 11.23 1.15 -2.95
C SER A 105 12.10 2.26 -2.38
N PRO A 106 13.42 2.05 -2.26
CA PRO A 106 14.35 3.06 -1.74
C PRO A 106 14.25 4.40 -2.47
N ILE A 107 14.01 4.36 -3.79
CA ILE A 107 13.78 5.52 -4.65
C ILE A 107 12.88 5.16 -5.82
N GLY A 108 12.07 6.12 -6.26
CA GLY A 108 11.23 5.97 -7.45
C GLY A 108 10.81 7.31 -8.03
N GLY A 109 10.60 7.32 -9.34
CA GLY A 109 10.05 8.45 -10.07
C GLY A 109 8.52 8.30 -10.20
N VAL A 110 7.79 9.35 -9.87
CA VAL A 110 6.33 9.43 -10.06
C VAL A 110 5.96 10.63 -10.90
N SER A 111 4.75 10.66 -11.44
CA SER A 111 4.29 11.78 -12.26
C SER A 111 4.49 13.13 -11.55
N SER A 112 4.90 14.15 -12.30
CA SER A 112 5.01 15.53 -11.79
C SER A 112 3.69 16.11 -11.28
N ALA A 113 2.56 15.55 -11.71
CA ALA A 113 1.22 15.92 -11.26
C ALA A 113 0.86 15.36 -9.87
N TYR A 114 1.58 14.35 -9.37
CA TYR A 114 1.30 13.74 -8.08
C TYR A 114 1.85 14.57 -6.92
N ASN A 115 1.27 14.41 -5.74
CA ASN A 115 1.77 15.00 -4.52
C ASN A 115 2.56 13.94 -3.73
N VAL A 116 3.82 14.25 -3.43
CA VAL A 116 4.73 13.40 -2.66
C VAL A 116 5.00 14.07 -1.34
N PHE A 117 4.81 13.37 -0.25
CA PHE A 117 5.12 13.86 1.09
C PHE A 117 6.05 12.89 1.79
N ALA A 118 7.13 13.42 2.33
CA ALA A 118 7.96 12.69 3.29
C ALA A 118 7.18 12.54 4.59
N VAL A 119 7.18 11.35 5.15
CA VAL A 119 6.60 11.05 6.46
C VAL A 119 7.72 11.13 7.49
N ASP A 120 7.49 11.85 8.59
CA ASP A 120 8.43 11.93 9.69
C ASP A 120 8.69 10.54 10.29
N SER A 121 9.93 10.29 10.70
CA SER A 121 10.37 8.99 11.25
C SER A 121 9.67 8.58 12.56
N GLY A 122 9.06 9.54 13.27
CA GLY A 122 8.23 9.26 14.44
C GLY A 122 6.88 8.64 14.13
N ILE A 123 6.48 8.61 12.84
CA ILE A 123 5.21 8.00 12.41
C ILE A 123 5.51 6.72 11.63
N ASN A 124 5.04 5.59 12.13
CA ASN A 124 5.19 4.34 11.39
C ASN A 124 4.32 4.36 10.12
N SER A 125 4.96 4.18 8.97
CA SER A 125 4.30 4.23 7.67
C SER A 125 3.26 3.11 7.47
N LYS A 126 3.42 1.94 8.08
CA LYS A 126 2.44 0.86 8.03
C LYS A 126 1.17 1.22 8.82
N TYR A 127 1.34 1.84 10.02
CA TYR A 127 0.20 2.34 10.78
C TYR A 127 -0.56 3.41 10.01
N LEU A 128 0.15 4.39 9.44
CA LEU A 128 -0.43 5.45 8.61
C LEU A 128 -1.22 4.86 7.42
N GLU A 129 -0.66 3.87 6.74
CA GLU A 129 -1.32 3.20 5.63
C GLU A 129 -2.61 2.52 6.09
N SER A 130 -2.56 1.74 7.15
CA SER A 130 -3.73 1.04 7.70
C SER A 130 -4.80 2.02 8.20
N PHE A 131 -4.37 3.13 8.81
CA PHE A 131 -5.27 4.18 9.26
C PHE A 131 -6.03 4.84 8.11
N ILE A 132 -5.34 5.26 7.05
CA ILE A 132 -5.99 5.89 5.88
C ILE A 132 -6.92 4.90 5.18
N ARG A 133 -6.55 3.63 5.07
CA ARG A 133 -7.41 2.58 4.48
C ARG A 133 -8.68 2.36 5.31
N ALA A 134 -8.55 2.23 6.62
CA ALA A 134 -9.69 2.01 7.52
C ALA A 134 -10.64 3.21 7.57
N HIS A 135 -10.11 4.43 7.42
CA HIS A 135 -10.87 5.67 7.48
C HIS A 135 -11.08 6.32 6.09
N SER A 136 -11.21 5.53 5.03
CA SER A 136 -11.30 6.03 3.65
C SER A 136 -12.39 7.10 3.45
N PHE A 137 -13.50 7.00 4.15
CA PHE A 137 -14.58 8.00 4.13
C PHE A 137 -14.12 9.37 4.67
N TYR A 138 -13.30 9.38 5.73
CA TYR A 138 -12.73 10.60 6.33
C TYR A 138 -11.82 11.36 5.36
N PHE A 139 -11.22 10.67 4.39
CA PHE A 139 -10.33 11.25 3.37
C PHE A 139 -11.03 11.54 2.03
N LYS A 140 -12.34 11.29 1.93
CA LYS A 140 -13.08 11.45 0.66
C LYS A 140 -13.15 12.91 0.22
N ASP A 141 -13.19 13.85 1.13
CA ASP A 141 -13.22 15.30 0.87
C ASP A 141 -11.91 15.85 0.29
N LEU A 142 -10.82 15.08 0.33
CA LEU A 142 -9.57 15.43 -0.34
C LEU A 142 -9.69 15.38 -1.87
N ILE A 143 -10.69 14.70 -2.41
CA ILE A 143 -10.92 14.58 -3.84
C ILE A 143 -11.63 15.85 -4.30
N ARG A 144 -10.93 16.69 -5.05
CA ARG A 144 -11.55 17.86 -5.68
C ARG A 144 -12.26 17.48 -6.98
N PRO A 145 -13.51 17.90 -7.20
CA PRO A 145 -14.16 17.80 -8.50
C PRO A 145 -13.29 18.50 -9.55
N ALA A 146 -13.17 17.91 -10.72
CA ALA A 146 -12.26 18.34 -11.78
C ALA A 146 -12.54 19.80 -12.19
N THR A 147 -11.69 20.72 -11.78
CA THR A 147 -11.45 21.99 -12.45
C THR A 147 -10.32 21.79 -13.47
N ARG A 148 -10.27 22.61 -14.54
CA ARG A 148 -9.40 22.42 -15.73
C ARG A 148 -7.90 22.17 -15.43
N GLU A 149 -7.41 22.38 -14.22
CA GLU A 149 -5.97 22.34 -13.88
C GLU A 149 -5.56 21.30 -12.82
N GLY A 150 -6.44 20.48 -12.24
CA GLY A 150 -5.93 19.60 -11.20
C GLY A 150 -6.92 18.61 -10.64
N GLN A 151 -6.88 17.42 -11.16
CA GLN A 151 -7.45 16.21 -10.54
C GLN A 151 -6.54 15.76 -9.38
N GLY A 152 -6.00 16.69 -8.61
CA GLY A 152 -5.09 16.43 -7.51
C GLY A 152 -5.81 16.47 -6.17
N VAL A 153 -5.16 15.91 -5.16
CA VAL A 153 -5.60 15.96 -3.78
C VAL A 153 -5.48 17.39 -3.25
N ASP A 154 -6.49 17.83 -2.49
CA ASP A 154 -6.43 19.10 -1.76
C ASP A 154 -5.37 19.02 -0.65
N LYS A 155 -4.22 19.65 -0.88
CA LYS A 155 -3.12 19.68 0.08
C LYS A 155 -3.46 20.44 1.36
N GLY A 156 -4.24 21.50 1.25
CA GLY A 156 -4.66 22.28 2.41
C GLY A 156 -5.57 21.47 3.32
N ALA A 157 -6.59 20.83 2.74
CA ALA A 157 -7.47 19.93 3.47
C ALA A 157 -6.72 18.73 4.06
N LEU A 158 -5.73 18.17 3.32
CA LEU A 158 -4.91 17.08 3.83
C LEU A 158 -4.15 17.47 5.09
N MET A 159 -3.51 18.66 5.11
CA MET A 159 -2.71 19.13 6.24
C MET A 159 -3.53 19.36 7.51
N LEU A 160 -4.83 19.60 7.37
CA LEU A 160 -5.77 19.76 8.49
C LEU A 160 -6.35 18.44 9.01
N LYS A 161 -6.09 17.33 8.30
CA LYS A 161 -6.50 16.00 8.80
C LYS A 161 -5.67 15.61 10.02
N SER A 162 -6.26 14.79 10.87
CA SER A 162 -5.62 14.29 12.08
C SER A 162 -5.69 12.78 12.16
N ILE A 163 -4.70 12.20 12.83
CA ILE A 163 -4.71 10.80 13.24
C ILE A 163 -4.52 10.71 14.75
N TYR A 164 -4.94 9.59 15.35
CA TYR A 164 -4.54 9.32 16.73
C TYR A 164 -3.35 8.36 16.73
N LEU A 165 -2.40 8.67 17.58
CA LEU A 165 -1.23 7.84 17.81
C LEU A 165 -1.40 7.15 19.16
N PRO A 166 -1.54 5.82 19.16
CA PRO A 166 -1.50 5.03 20.38
C PRO A 166 -0.12 5.11 21.04
N PRO A 167 0.02 4.79 22.32
CA PRO A 167 1.30 4.62 22.98
C PRO A 167 2.17 3.54 22.31
N ASP A 168 3.48 3.67 22.43
CA ASP A 168 4.45 2.79 21.75
C ASP A 168 4.26 1.31 22.04
N ASN A 169 3.88 0.96 23.26
CA ASN A 169 3.62 -0.44 23.62
C ASN A 169 2.42 -1.03 22.84
N VAL A 170 1.37 -0.27 22.65
CA VAL A 170 0.20 -0.69 21.85
C VAL A 170 0.58 -0.85 20.37
N LEU A 171 1.36 0.08 19.85
CA LEU A 171 1.89 -0.01 18.49
C LEU A 171 2.85 -1.20 18.34
N PHE A 172 3.70 -1.46 19.32
CA PHE A 172 4.61 -2.62 19.30
C PHE A 172 3.85 -3.94 19.24
N ASP A 173 2.82 -4.10 20.06
CA ASP A 173 1.98 -5.31 20.06
C ASP A 173 1.26 -5.47 18.72
N TYR A 174 0.67 -4.39 18.20
CA TYR A 174 0.03 -4.38 16.89
C TYR A 174 1.02 -4.76 15.76
N TYR A 175 2.21 -4.16 15.72
CA TYR A 175 3.19 -4.47 14.68
C TYR A 175 3.70 -5.90 14.74
N THR A 176 3.85 -6.46 15.95
CA THR A 176 4.22 -7.85 16.12
C THR A 176 3.22 -8.79 15.45
N ILE A 177 1.92 -8.52 15.62
CA ILE A 177 0.85 -9.28 14.98
C ILE A 177 0.87 -9.04 13.47
N GLU A 178 0.94 -7.79 13.03
CA GLU A 178 0.92 -7.41 11.62
C GLU A 178 2.11 -7.98 10.84
N ASP A 179 3.32 -7.94 11.41
CA ASP A 179 4.51 -8.52 10.80
C ASP A 179 4.41 -10.05 10.68
N THR A 180 3.84 -10.72 11.69
CA THR A 180 3.58 -12.16 11.65
C THR A 180 2.60 -12.51 10.52
N LEU A 181 1.50 -11.79 10.40
CA LEU A 181 0.52 -11.99 9.32
C LEU A 181 1.12 -11.70 7.95
N THR A 182 1.89 -10.62 7.84
CA THR A 182 2.56 -10.24 6.59
C THR A 182 3.57 -11.29 6.15
N ALA A 183 4.33 -11.88 7.09
CA ALA A 183 5.24 -12.98 6.80
C ALA A 183 4.50 -14.21 6.29
N GLN A 184 3.39 -14.60 6.91
CA GLN A 184 2.55 -15.70 6.47
C GLN A 184 1.94 -15.46 5.08
N ILE A 185 1.47 -14.23 4.80
CA ILE A 185 0.96 -13.84 3.49
C ILE A 185 2.04 -14.02 2.42
N ARG A 186 3.25 -13.55 2.69
CA ARG A 186 4.39 -13.66 1.77
C ARG A 186 4.76 -15.12 1.48
N GLU A 187 4.85 -15.94 2.52
CA GLU A 187 5.13 -17.37 2.40
C GLU A 187 4.07 -18.08 1.55
N LYS A 188 2.79 -17.84 1.82
CA LYS A 188 1.69 -18.45 1.06
C LYS A 188 1.62 -17.96 -0.38
N LYS A 189 1.96 -16.71 -0.67
CA LYS A 189 2.09 -16.20 -2.06
C LYS A 189 3.23 -16.92 -2.80
N ALA A 190 4.38 -17.10 -2.16
CA ALA A 190 5.51 -17.83 -2.75
C ALA A 190 5.18 -19.29 -3.00
N GLU A 191 4.53 -19.97 -2.05
CA GLU A 191 4.05 -21.36 -2.21
C GLU A 191 3.06 -21.48 -3.37
N SER A 192 2.07 -20.58 -3.45
CA SER A 192 1.08 -20.57 -4.53
C SER A 192 1.73 -20.36 -5.91
N ALA A 193 2.71 -19.47 -6.01
CA ALA A 193 3.46 -19.24 -7.25
C ALA A 193 4.26 -20.49 -7.66
N ARG A 194 4.92 -21.15 -6.68
CA ARG A 194 5.66 -22.40 -6.93
C ARG A 194 4.73 -23.52 -7.41
N LEU A 195 3.58 -23.68 -6.78
CA LEU A 195 2.57 -24.68 -7.16
C LEU A 195 2.01 -24.42 -8.56
N ALA A 196 1.75 -23.15 -8.91
CA ALA A 196 1.34 -22.78 -10.25
C ALA A 196 2.40 -23.15 -11.31
N THR A 197 3.66 -22.86 -11.04
CA THR A 197 4.77 -23.23 -11.93
C THR A 197 4.87 -24.76 -12.09
N LEU A 198 4.79 -25.51 -11.00
CA LEU A 198 4.79 -26.98 -11.03
C LEU A 198 3.62 -27.52 -11.84
N ARG A 199 2.41 -27.02 -11.62
CA ARG A 199 1.24 -27.40 -12.40
C ARG A 199 1.46 -27.16 -13.89
N ASP A 200 1.90 -25.96 -14.26
CA ASP A 200 2.06 -25.56 -15.66
C ASP A 200 3.19 -26.33 -16.35
N THR A 201 4.19 -26.81 -15.60
CA THR A 201 5.24 -27.68 -16.09
C THR A 201 4.76 -29.13 -16.26
N LEU A 202 3.97 -29.65 -15.32
CA LEU A 202 3.56 -31.05 -15.31
C LEU A 202 2.35 -31.36 -16.24
N LEU A 203 1.43 -30.38 -16.39
CA LEU A 203 0.23 -30.54 -17.21
C LEU A 203 0.52 -31.04 -18.65
N PRO A 204 1.47 -30.43 -19.41
CA PRO A 204 1.79 -30.92 -20.76
C PRO A 204 2.30 -32.36 -20.77
N HIS A 205 3.14 -32.78 -19.81
CA HIS A 205 3.68 -34.12 -19.72
C HIS A 205 2.61 -35.19 -19.33
N LEU A 206 1.64 -34.77 -18.51
CA LEU A 206 0.48 -35.61 -18.18
C LEU A 206 -0.46 -35.73 -19.39
N MET A 207 -0.69 -34.67 -20.14
CA MET A 207 -1.56 -34.65 -21.31
C MET A 207 -0.95 -35.41 -22.51
N SER A 208 0.37 -35.40 -22.63
CA SER A 208 1.09 -36.17 -23.67
C SER A 208 1.22 -37.68 -23.34
N GLY A 209 0.89 -38.07 -22.09
CA GLY A 209 1.06 -39.44 -21.62
C GLY A 209 2.51 -39.82 -21.27
N GLU A 210 3.44 -38.85 -21.27
CA GLU A 210 4.83 -39.07 -20.85
C GLU A 210 4.95 -39.36 -19.35
N LEU A 211 4.02 -38.79 -18.55
CA LEU A 211 3.87 -39.06 -17.13
C LEU A 211 2.51 -39.75 -16.87
N SER A 212 2.53 -40.88 -16.17
CA SER A 212 1.32 -41.57 -15.74
C SER A 212 1.16 -41.47 -14.24
N VAL A 213 -0.03 -41.09 -13.79
CA VAL A 213 -0.38 -40.98 -12.36
C VAL A 213 -0.64 -42.38 -11.75
N ALA A 214 -0.75 -43.43 -12.58
CA ALA A 214 -1.09 -44.79 -12.12
C ALA A 214 -0.07 -45.40 -11.14
N ASN A 215 1.18 -44.90 -11.13
CA ASN A 215 2.26 -45.44 -10.29
C ASN A 215 2.48 -44.65 -8.99
N LEU A 216 1.76 -43.54 -8.73
CA LEU A 216 1.92 -42.74 -7.51
C LEU A 216 1.13 -43.25 -6.31
N GLY A 217 0.23 -44.23 -6.51
CA GLY A 217 -0.60 -44.82 -5.45
C GLY A 217 0.01 -46.04 -4.74
N SER A 218 1.21 -46.51 -5.09
CA SER A 218 1.78 -47.81 -4.64
C SER A 218 2.93 -47.68 -3.64
N ALA A 219 3.25 -46.49 -3.17
CA ALA A 219 4.22 -46.31 -2.08
C ALA A 219 3.47 -46.23 -0.73
N LYS A 220 3.33 -47.43 -0.10
CA LYS A 220 2.97 -47.53 1.32
C LYS A 220 4.17 -47.27 2.19
#